data_a9822e93164cf648d74917ff9db52a09
#
_entry.id   a9822e93164cf648d74917ff9db52a09
#
_cell.length_a   1.000
_cell.length_b   1.000
_cell.length_c   1.000
_cell.angle_alpha   90.00
_cell.angle_beta   90.00
_cell.angle_gamma   90.00
#
_symmetry.space_group_name_H-M   'P 1'
#
loop_
_entity.id
_entity.type
_entity.pdbx_description
1 polymer ?
#
loop_
_entity_poly.entity_id
_entity_poly.type
_entity_poly.pdbx_seq_one_letter_code
_entity_poly.pdbx_strand_id
1 'polypeptide(L)'
;LGLRWQEWQPALEAVSIASRAAVRFAERLQDDPAGRADKSDASPVTAADLALQAILNILLAERYGARSAVGEESTAVFSGDSRLREVVHELVRTERPGLAAAAIDAAIDAADGDGTEPRHWVMDPIDGTRGYLRGQQYCICLAFIDEGVPVFGAAGCPRLGAAGRVVAAVRQGGTWEWEGLAMAERPVAVRVREAGGDGEPLRACVSPDLGPRSRARLESLADGLVAAVPALKTAGMESQVKFVLVARGEADLAVRFPVGDPTRDRDMIWDYAGAVTMVEEAGGRMTDCRGGPLRFGRGRAIDRNAGVLCAAEWAWRPAVERLAAVDPVLAGWRG
;
A
#
# COMPACT_ATOMS: atom_id res chain seq x y z
N LEU A 1 20.93 -4.24 10.71
CA LEU A 1 20.09 -3.04 10.84
C LEU A 1 20.66 -2.15 11.95
N GLY A 2 20.83 -0.85 11.69
CA GLY A 2 21.39 0.10 12.66
C GLY A 2 20.41 0.50 13.77
N LEU A 3 20.85 1.38 14.70
CA LEU A 3 20.06 1.86 15.85
C LEU A 3 18.70 2.44 15.45
N ARG A 4 18.58 3.07 14.28
CA ARG A 4 17.31 3.63 13.76
C ARG A 4 16.22 2.60 13.56
N TRP A 5 16.53 1.32 13.38
CA TRP A 5 15.58 0.24 13.17
C TRP A 5 15.03 -0.35 14.46
N GLN A 6 15.71 -0.16 15.59
CA GLN A 6 15.30 -0.76 16.86
C GLN A 6 13.93 -0.27 17.31
N GLU A 7 13.64 1.00 17.09
CA GLU A 7 12.34 1.59 17.42
C GLU A 7 11.19 0.95 16.62
N TRP A 8 11.45 0.57 15.35
CA TRP A 8 10.42 0.11 14.41
C TRP A 8 10.30 -1.42 14.33
N GLN A 9 11.17 -2.14 15.02
CA GLN A 9 11.13 -3.61 15.03
C GLN A 9 9.75 -4.18 15.40
N PRO A 10 9.04 -3.68 16.44
CA PRO A 10 7.72 -4.20 16.76
C PRO A 10 6.66 -3.92 15.69
N ALA A 11 6.74 -2.79 14.98
CA ALA A 11 5.83 -2.48 13.87
C ALA A 11 6.09 -3.42 12.68
N LEU A 12 7.34 -3.71 12.38
CA LEU A 12 7.73 -4.67 11.36
C LEU A 12 7.25 -6.09 11.71
N GLU A 13 7.35 -6.50 12.98
CA GLU A 13 6.79 -7.75 13.48
C GLU A 13 5.28 -7.80 13.34
N ALA A 14 4.56 -6.69 13.59
CA ALA A 14 3.12 -6.61 13.40
C ALA A 14 2.73 -6.85 11.93
N VAL A 15 3.44 -6.27 10.96
CA VAL A 15 3.23 -6.53 9.53
C VAL A 15 3.50 -7.99 9.18
N SER A 16 4.56 -8.59 9.72
CA SER A 16 4.87 -10.01 9.53
C SER A 16 3.74 -10.91 10.03
N ILE A 17 3.25 -10.65 11.25
CA ILE A 17 2.14 -11.42 11.85
C ILE A 17 0.87 -11.26 11.01
N ALA A 18 0.48 -10.03 10.68
CA ALA A 18 -0.69 -9.74 9.86
C ALA A 18 -0.60 -10.39 8.46
N SER A 19 0.57 -10.37 7.82
CA SER A 19 0.78 -10.99 6.51
C SER A 19 0.59 -12.50 6.54
N ARG A 20 1.07 -13.17 7.58
CA ARG A 20 0.85 -14.62 7.77
C ARG A 20 -0.61 -14.93 8.12
N ALA A 21 -1.26 -14.07 8.91
CA ALA A 21 -2.68 -14.20 9.20
C ALA A 21 -3.52 -14.04 7.92
N ALA A 22 -3.20 -13.07 7.05
CA ALA A 22 -3.88 -12.86 5.77
C ALA A 22 -3.89 -14.12 4.89
N VAL A 23 -2.77 -14.87 4.84
CA VAL A 23 -2.70 -16.15 4.09
C VAL A 23 -3.67 -17.18 4.69
N ARG A 24 -3.65 -17.36 6.02
CA ARG A 24 -4.56 -18.30 6.69
C ARG A 24 -6.04 -17.90 6.54
N PHE A 25 -6.32 -16.61 6.59
CA PHE A 25 -7.68 -16.10 6.40
C PHE A 25 -8.18 -16.30 4.98
N ALA A 26 -7.30 -16.12 3.97
CA ALA A 26 -7.65 -16.42 2.58
C ALA A 26 -8.09 -17.89 2.39
N GLU A 27 -7.35 -18.82 2.97
CA GLU A 27 -7.68 -20.25 2.94
C GLU A 27 -9.02 -20.54 3.64
N ARG A 28 -9.26 -19.93 4.81
CA ARG A 28 -10.48 -20.13 5.59
C ARG A 28 -11.72 -19.53 4.94
N LEU A 29 -11.58 -18.38 4.26
CA LEU A 29 -12.69 -17.63 3.64
C LEU A 29 -12.93 -17.99 2.18
N GLN A 30 -12.18 -18.92 1.62
CA GLN A 30 -12.23 -19.25 0.19
C GLN A 30 -13.65 -19.56 -0.27
N ASP A 31 -14.42 -20.29 0.54
CA ASP A 31 -15.78 -20.77 0.23
C ASP A 31 -16.85 -20.15 1.15
N ASP A 32 -16.53 -19.14 1.97
CA ASP A 32 -17.49 -18.51 2.90
C ASP A 32 -18.00 -17.17 2.36
N PRO A 33 -19.23 -17.12 1.78
CA PRO A 33 -19.84 -15.87 1.31
C PRO A 33 -20.08 -14.85 2.44
N ALA A 34 -20.28 -15.32 3.67
CA ALA A 34 -20.52 -14.45 4.83
C ALA A 34 -19.31 -13.64 5.24
N GLY A 35 -18.13 -14.00 4.72
CA GLY A 35 -16.89 -13.23 4.93
C GLY A 35 -16.71 -12.04 3.98
N ARG A 36 -17.73 -11.64 3.21
CA ARG A 36 -17.63 -10.59 2.18
C ARG A 36 -18.78 -9.61 2.28
N ALA A 37 -18.49 -8.35 2.06
CA ALA A 37 -19.47 -7.27 1.93
C ALA A 37 -18.97 -6.23 0.92
N ASP A 38 -19.85 -5.32 0.52
CA ASP A 38 -19.51 -4.14 -0.26
C ASP A 38 -19.62 -2.90 0.60
N LYS A 39 -18.66 -1.98 0.47
CA LYS A 39 -18.69 -0.66 1.11
C LYS A 39 -19.72 0.24 0.39
N SER A 40 -20.02 1.39 0.97
CA SER A 40 -20.95 2.36 0.40
C SER A 40 -20.57 2.87 -1.00
N ASP A 41 -19.30 2.79 -1.37
CA ASP A 41 -18.76 3.12 -2.68
C ASP A 41 -18.69 1.92 -3.66
N ALA A 42 -19.29 0.78 -3.27
CA ALA A 42 -19.28 -0.48 -4.00
C ALA A 42 -17.87 -1.12 -4.13
N SER A 43 -16.93 -0.74 -3.30
CA SER A 43 -15.67 -1.47 -3.15
C SER A 43 -15.86 -2.70 -2.25
N PRO A 44 -15.22 -3.85 -2.56
CA PRO A 44 -15.33 -5.03 -1.71
C PRO A 44 -14.55 -4.84 -0.40
N VAL A 45 -15.10 -5.37 0.68
CA VAL A 45 -14.42 -5.57 1.95
C VAL A 45 -14.59 -7.02 2.38
N THR A 46 -13.60 -7.59 3.01
CA THR A 46 -13.70 -8.93 3.56
C THR A 46 -13.58 -8.92 5.07
N ALA A 47 -14.03 -9.98 5.71
CA ALA A 47 -13.80 -10.19 7.13
C ALA A 47 -12.29 -10.18 7.48
N ALA A 48 -11.44 -10.53 6.51
CA ALA A 48 -10.00 -10.50 6.67
C ALA A 48 -9.46 -9.06 6.79
N ASP A 49 -9.96 -8.11 6.00
CA ASP A 49 -9.56 -6.69 6.08
C ASP A 49 -9.79 -6.15 7.49
N LEU A 50 -11.01 -6.32 8.01
CA LEU A 50 -11.41 -5.87 9.34
C LEU A 50 -10.62 -6.59 10.46
N ALA A 51 -10.44 -7.91 10.33
CA ALA A 51 -9.69 -8.69 11.31
C ALA A 51 -8.21 -8.29 11.37
N LEU A 52 -7.60 -8.03 10.21
CA LEU A 52 -6.20 -7.62 10.12
C LEU A 52 -6.01 -6.20 10.66
N GLN A 53 -6.95 -5.28 10.42
CA GLN A 53 -6.90 -3.94 11.04
C GLN A 53 -6.95 -4.03 12.55
N ALA A 54 -7.85 -4.85 13.13
CA ALA A 54 -7.89 -5.07 14.57
C ALA A 54 -6.58 -5.65 15.11
N ILE A 55 -6.01 -6.66 14.44
CA ILE A 55 -4.74 -7.29 14.83
C ILE A 55 -3.59 -6.29 14.80
N LEU A 56 -3.47 -5.50 13.75
CA LEU A 56 -2.44 -4.46 13.63
C LEU A 56 -2.56 -3.44 14.76
N ASN A 57 -3.77 -2.91 15.01
CA ASN A 57 -4.00 -1.93 16.07
C ASN A 57 -3.69 -2.49 17.46
N ILE A 58 -4.07 -3.74 17.75
CA ILE A 58 -3.76 -4.41 19.02
C ILE A 58 -2.25 -4.53 19.20
N LEU A 59 -1.54 -5.04 18.20
CA LEU A 59 -0.09 -5.22 18.25
C LEU A 59 0.67 -3.89 18.40
N LEU A 60 0.23 -2.85 17.70
CA LEU A 60 0.81 -1.51 17.82
C LEU A 60 0.55 -0.89 19.17
N ALA A 61 -0.68 -1.00 19.71
CA ALA A 61 -1.03 -0.47 21.02
C ALA A 61 -0.26 -1.15 22.16
N GLU A 62 -0.02 -2.45 22.08
CA GLU A 62 0.79 -3.20 23.05
C GLU A 62 2.25 -2.72 23.13
N ARG A 63 2.80 -2.22 22.02
CA ARG A 63 4.22 -1.85 21.93
C ARG A 63 4.47 -0.35 22.01
N TYR A 64 3.57 0.44 21.45
CA TYR A 64 3.75 1.90 21.37
C TYR A 64 2.76 2.68 22.23
N GLY A 65 1.85 1.98 22.94
CA GLY A 65 0.72 2.60 23.63
C GLY A 65 -0.37 3.07 22.65
N ALA A 66 -1.44 3.62 23.20
CA ALA A 66 -2.51 4.19 22.39
C ALA A 66 -1.98 5.41 21.62
N ARG A 67 -1.91 5.31 20.30
CA ARG A 67 -1.55 6.41 19.38
C ARG A 67 -2.63 6.55 18.33
N SER A 68 -2.81 7.75 17.81
CA SER A 68 -3.69 7.98 16.68
C SER A 68 -3.32 7.06 15.52
N ALA A 69 -4.33 6.48 14.89
CA ALA A 69 -4.17 5.65 13.71
C ALA A 69 -5.24 6.00 12.68
N VAL A 70 -4.88 5.87 11.41
CA VAL A 70 -5.76 6.06 10.26
C VAL A 70 -5.74 4.76 9.45
N GLY A 71 -6.87 4.07 9.43
CA GLY A 71 -7.04 2.84 8.67
C GLY A 71 -8.14 2.97 7.63
N GLU A 72 -8.14 2.06 6.70
CA GLU A 72 -9.17 2.02 5.67
C GLU A 72 -10.52 1.57 6.22
N GLU A 73 -10.54 0.65 7.21
CA GLU A 73 -11.71 -0.07 7.65
C GLU A 73 -12.39 0.54 8.88
N SER A 74 -13.70 0.26 9.03
CA SER A 74 -14.52 0.70 10.16
C SER A 74 -15.61 -0.32 10.46
N THR A 75 -16.03 -0.41 11.73
CA THR A 75 -17.17 -1.25 12.16
C THR A 75 -18.50 -0.79 11.56
N ALA A 76 -18.58 0.38 10.95
CA ALA A 76 -19.77 0.86 10.25
C ALA A 76 -20.27 -0.12 9.16
N VAL A 77 -19.38 -0.92 8.58
CA VAL A 77 -19.72 -1.96 7.60
C VAL A 77 -20.57 -3.08 8.21
N PHE A 78 -20.54 -3.29 9.53
CA PHE A 78 -21.37 -4.28 10.22
C PHE A 78 -22.87 -3.91 10.29
N SER A 79 -23.26 -2.72 9.84
CA SER A 79 -24.64 -2.25 9.92
C SER A 79 -25.59 -3.22 9.26
N GLY A 80 -26.31 -4.02 10.07
CA GLY A 80 -27.25 -5.03 9.64
C GLY A 80 -26.67 -6.40 9.30
N ASP A 81 -25.33 -6.59 9.37
CA ASP A 81 -24.67 -7.88 9.12
C ASP A 81 -23.96 -8.43 10.36
N SER A 82 -24.77 -9.10 11.22
CA SER A 82 -24.25 -9.77 12.40
C SER A 82 -23.33 -10.95 12.05
N ARG A 83 -23.54 -11.58 10.89
CA ARG A 83 -22.75 -12.73 10.47
C ARG A 83 -21.32 -12.32 10.08
N LEU A 84 -21.17 -11.25 9.32
CA LEU A 84 -19.84 -10.69 9.00
C LEU A 84 -19.08 -10.36 10.30
N ARG A 85 -19.73 -9.70 11.25
CA ARG A 85 -19.14 -9.37 12.55
C ARG A 85 -18.67 -10.61 13.31
N GLU A 86 -19.47 -11.68 13.35
CA GLU A 86 -19.10 -12.95 13.98
C GLU A 86 -17.85 -13.56 13.32
N VAL A 87 -17.81 -13.61 11.99
CA VAL A 87 -16.67 -14.13 11.24
C VAL A 87 -15.41 -13.32 11.54
N VAL A 88 -15.48 -11.98 11.58
CA VAL A 88 -14.36 -11.12 11.96
C VAL A 88 -13.86 -11.46 13.37
N HIS A 89 -14.75 -11.58 14.34
CA HIS A 89 -14.38 -11.92 15.71
C HIS A 89 -13.72 -13.30 15.81
N GLU A 90 -14.19 -14.27 15.04
CA GLU A 90 -13.57 -15.60 14.99
C GLU A 90 -12.15 -15.53 14.39
N LEU A 91 -11.95 -14.80 13.28
CA LEU A 91 -10.64 -14.62 12.67
C LEU A 91 -9.65 -13.96 13.64
N VAL A 92 -10.04 -12.88 14.29
CA VAL A 92 -9.19 -12.21 15.29
C VAL A 92 -8.82 -13.16 16.42
N ARG A 93 -9.77 -13.95 16.94
CA ARG A 93 -9.51 -14.90 18.04
C ARG A 93 -8.60 -16.07 17.65
N THR A 94 -8.44 -16.41 16.36
CA THR A 94 -7.43 -17.37 15.94
C THR A 94 -6.00 -16.90 16.19
N GLU A 95 -5.77 -15.59 16.08
CA GLU A 95 -4.47 -14.97 16.32
C GLU A 95 -4.31 -14.44 17.75
N ARG A 96 -5.43 -14.02 18.37
CA ARG A 96 -5.49 -13.38 19.70
C ARG A 96 -6.61 -14.02 20.55
N PRO A 97 -6.39 -15.24 21.08
CA PRO A 97 -7.40 -15.95 21.88
C PRO A 97 -7.84 -15.16 23.10
N GLY A 98 -9.13 -15.29 23.46
CA GLY A 98 -9.70 -14.73 24.68
C GLY A 98 -10.15 -13.27 24.59
N LEU A 99 -10.02 -12.61 23.44
CA LEU A 99 -10.51 -11.24 23.29
C LEU A 99 -12.05 -11.19 23.28
N ALA A 100 -12.60 -10.26 24.06
CA ALA A 100 -14.02 -9.94 24.06
C ALA A 100 -14.43 -9.28 22.74
N ALA A 101 -15.67 -9.53 22.30
CA ALA A 101 -16.21 -8.94 21.06
C ALA A 101 -16.07 -7.41 21.00
N ALA A 102 -16.44 -6.73 22.10
CA ALA A 102 -16.32 -5.27 22.19
C ALA A 102 -14.87 -4.76 22.08
N ALA A 103 -13.90 -5.54 22.56
CA ALA A 103 -12.49 -5.17 22.41
C ALA A 103 -11.99 -5.31 20.97
N ILE A 104 -12.52 -6.28 20.23
CA ILE A 104 -12.22 -6.44 18.80
C ILE A 104 -12.80 -5.28 17.99
N ASP A 105 -14.07 -4.94 18.22
CA ASP A 105 -14.71 -3.81 17.53
C ASP A 105 -13.97 -2.49 17.82
N ALA A 106 -13.64 -2.24 19.10
CA ALA A 106 -12.86 -1.08 19.50
C ALA A 106 -11.46 -1.06 18.85
N ALA A 107 -10.86 -2.23 18.62
CA ALA A 107 -9.56 -2.31 17.93
C ALA A 107 -9.68 -2.01 16.43
N ILE A 108 -10.80 -2.34 15.77
CA ILE A 108 -11.04 -1.93 14.37
C ILE A 108 -11.16 -0.40 14.32
N ASP A 109 -12.01 0.18 15.15
CA ASP A 109 -12.30 1.62 15.15
C ASP A 109 -11.18 2.48 15.78
N ALA A 110 -10.16 1.87 16.39
CA ALA A 110 -8.98 2.58 16.87
C ALA A 110 -8.18 3.27 15.73
N ALA A 111 -8.45 2.90 14.48
CA ALA A 111 -7.89 3.53 13.28
C ALA A 111 -8.84 4.55 12.61
N ASP A 112 -9.81 5.10 13.34
CA ASP A 112 -10.75 6.11 12.85
C ASP A 112 -10.20 7.56 12.99
N GLY A 113 -8.89 7.73 13.06
CA GLY A 113 -8.23 9.02 13.04
C GLY A 113 -8.52 9.81 11.77
N ASP A 114 -8.57 11.14 11.89
CA ASP A 114 -8.84 12.02 10.75
C ASP A 114 -7.60 12.32 9.88
N GLY A 115 -6.40 11.88 10.31
CA GLY A 115 -5.14 12.08 9.58
C GLY A 115 -4.54 13.47 9.73
N THR A 116 -5.00 14.27 10.72
CA THR A 116 -4.46 15.61 11.01
C THR A 116 -3.52 15.63 12.21
N GLU A 117 -3.50 14.57 13.02
CA GLU A 117 -2.59 14.46 14.14
C GLU A 117 -1.14 14.48 13.68
N PRO A 118 -0.24 15.22 14.37
CA PRO A 118 1.17 15.32 13.97
C PRO A 118 1.88 13.98 13.86
N ARG A 119 1.51 13.03 14.73
CA ARG A 119 2.12 11.70 14.81
C ARG A 119 1.05 10.62 14.84
N HIS A 120 0.95 9.85 13.77
CA HIS A 120 -0.05 8.80 13.67
C HIS A 120 0.39 7.63 12.81
N TRP A 121 -0.18 6.45 13.09
CA TRP A 121 -0.09 5.29 12.23
C TRP A 121 -1.03 5.43 11.03
N VAL A 122 -0.63 4.86 9.92
CA VAL A 122 -1.48 4.74 8.73
C VAL A 122 -1.41 3.31 8.26
N MET A 123 -2.56 2.68 8.00
CA MET A 123 -2.61 1.28 7.61
C MET A 123 -3.66 0.99 6.55
N ASP A 124 -3.31 0.09 5.64
CA ASP A 124 -4.21 -0.62 4.77
C ASP A 124 -4.05 -2.12 5.07
N PRO A 125 -5.04 -2.75 5.69
CA PRO A 125 -4.93 -4.15 6.10
C PRO A 125 -4.85 -5.12 4.94
N ILE A 126 -5.50 -4.84 3.79
CA ILE A 126 -5.36 -5.59 2.54
C ILE A 126 -5.46 -4.63 1.35
N ASP A 127 -4.37 -3.98 1.02
CA ASP A 127 -4.30 -3.23 -0.22
C ASP A 127 -4.37 -4.20 -1.42
N GLY A 128 -5.39 -3.99 -2.24
CA GLY A 128 -5.71 -4.90 -3.32
C GLY A 128 -6.71 -6.00 -2.95
N THR A 129 -7.79 -5.67 -2.23
CA THR A 129 -8.85 -6.62 -1.81
C THR A 129 -9.41 -7.45 -2.97
N ARG A 130 -9.57 -6.87 -4.16
CA ARG A 130 -9.96 -7.63 -5.36
C ARG A 130 -8.93 -8.69 -5.74
N GLY A 131 -7.64 -8.36 -5.65
CA GLY A 131 -6.54 -9.29 -5.85
C GLY A 131 -6.56 -10.41 -4.81
N TYR A 132 -6.76 -10.05 -3.55
CA TYR A 132 -6.91 -11.00 -2.44
C TYR A 132 -8.02 -12.02 -2.71
N LEU A 133 -9.22 -11.54 -3.07
CA LEU A 133 -10.38 -12.39 -3.38
C LEU A 133 -10.15 -13.34 -4.58
N ARG A 134 -9.29 -12.96 -5.52
CA ARG A 134 -8.94 -13.74 -6.72
C ARG A 134 -7.69 -14.60 -6.53
N GLY A 135 -7.07 -14.59 -5.35
CA GLY A 135 -5.79 -15.27 -5.11
C GLY A 135 -4.60 -14.64 -5.86
N GLN A 136 -4.72 -13.36 -6.22
CA GLN A 136 -3.72 -12.57 -6.94
C GLN A 136 -2.86 -11.75 -5.96
N GLN A 137 -2.11 -10.74 -6.46
CA GLN A 137 -1.26 -9.88 -5.64
C GLN A 137 -2.10 -8.98 -4.73
N TYR A 138 -1.64 -8.87 -3.50
CA TYR A 138 -2.13 -7.95 -2.47
C TYR A 138 -1.01 -7.70 -1.47
N CYS A 139 -1.12 -6.67 -0.64
CA CYS A 139 -0.18 -6.44 0.45
C CYS A 139 -0.85 -5.89 1.70
N ILE A 140 -0.20 -6.09 2.82
CA ILE A 140 -0.53 -5.51 4.12
C ILE A 140 0.39 -4.32 4.32
N CYS A 141 -0.16 -3.12 4.41
CA CYS A 141 0.60 -1.89 4.44
C CYS A 141 0.50 -1.19 5.80
N LEU A 142 1.64 -0.74 6.29
CA LEU A 142 1.76 0.02 7.52
C LEU A 142 2.75 1.16 7.33
N ALA A 143 2.40 2.35 7.80
CA ALA A 143 3.28 3.51 7.82
C ALA A 143 3.17 4.27 9.14
N PHE A 144 4.18 5.07 9.46
CA PHE A 144 4.12 6.07 10.51
C PHE A 144 4.45 7.44 9.93
N ILE A 145 3.58 8.39 10.19
CA ILE A 145 3.73 9.79 9.79
C ILE A 145 4.17 10.58 11.01
N ASP A 146 5.20 11.40 10.84
CA ASP A 146 5.70 12.37 11.82
C ASP A 146 5.74 13.75 11.18
N GLU A 147 4.95 14.70 11.70
CA GLU A 147 4.80 16.08 11.18
C GLU A 147 4.50 16.12 9.67
N GLY A 148 3.59 15.25 9.22
CA GLY A 148 3.18 15.16 7.82
C GLY A 148 4.19 14.46 6.90
N VAL A 149 5.25 13.87 7.45
CA VAL A 149 6.28 13.15 6.69
C VAL A 149 6.22 11.65 7.04
N PRO A 150 6.05 10.74 6.08
CA PRO A 150 6.21 9.32 6.32
C PRO A 150 7.67 9.01 6.70
N VAL A 151 7.89 8.46 7.91
CA VAL A 151 9.23 8.15 8.44
C VAL A 151 9.50 6.67 8.59
N PHE A 152 8.46 5.87 8.57
CA PHE A 152 8.47 4.41 8.52
C PHE A 152 7.45 3.93 7.51
N GLY A 153 7.79 2.91 6.73
CA GLY A 153 6.88 2.24 5.82
C GLY A 153 7.22 0.76 5.71
N ALA A 154 6.20 -0.09 5.71
CA ALA A 154 6.36 -1.53 5.53
C ALA A 154 5.21 -2.11 4.70
N ALA A 155 5.53 -3.09 3.88
CA ALA A 155 4.60 -3.88 3.09
C ALA A 155 4.90 -5.36 3.23
N GLY A 156 3.93 -6.13 3.70
CA GLY A 156 3.95 -7.58 3.62
C GLY A 156 3.27 -8.03 2.34
N CYS A 157 3.98 -8.71 1.47
CA CYS A 157 3.55 -9.11 0.14
C CYS A 157 3.49 -10.65 0.02
N PRO A 158 2.38 -11.30 0.43
CA PRO A 158 2.32 -12.75 0.55
C PRO A 158 2.46 -13.51 -0.77
N ARG A 159 2.11 -12.89 -1.90
CA ARG A 159 2.17 -13.49 -3.23
C ARG A 159 3.41 -13.07 -4.03
N LEU A 160 4.32 -12.28 -3.45
CA LEU A 160 5.54 -11.86 -4.11
C LEU A 160 6.64 -12.91 -3.93
N GLY A 161 6.98 -13.63 -4.99
CA GLY A 161 7.85 -14.81 -4.92
C GLY A 161 7.16 -16.03 -4.30
N ALA A 162 7.91 -17.11 -4.12
CA ALA A 162 7.35 -18.39 -3.63
C ALA A 162 7.01 -18.37 -2.13
N ALA A 163 7.78 -17.65 -1.33
CA ALA A 163 7.64 -17.60 0.14
C ALA A 163 6.96 -16.32 0.66
N GLY A 164 6.58 -15.41 -0.24
CA GLY A 164 6.22 -14.04 0.11
C GLY A 164 7.44 -13.20 0.45
N ARG A 165 7.21 -11.91 0.65
CA ARG A 165 8.24 -10.92 1.02
C ARG A 165 7.68 -9.96 2.06
N VAL A 166 8.55 -9.49 2.94
CA VAL A 166 8.31 -8.28 3.74
C VAL A 166 9.34 -7.25 3.33
N VAL A 167 8.89 -6.08 2.91
CA VAL A 167 9.75 -4.95 2.53
C VAL A 167 9.45 -3.80 3.46
N ALA A 168 10.47 -3.17 4.01
CA ALA A 168 10.29 -2.04 4.90
C ALA A 168 11.43 -1.02 4.78
N ALA A 169 11.11 0.22 5.11
CA ALA A 169 12.05 1.32 5.14
C ALA A 169 11.86 2.18 6.39
N VAL A 170 12.96 2.76 6.83
CA VAL A 170 12.99 3.82 7.84
C VAL A 170 13.73 5.00 7.22
N ARG A 171 13.20 6.20 7.39
CA ARG A 171 13.84 7.41 6.86
C ARG A 171 15.28 7.54 7.34
N GLN A 172 16.21 7.69 6.38
CA GLN A 172 17.65 7.65 6.57
C GLN A 172 18.18 6.30 7.12
N GLY A 173 17.40 5.22 6.97
CA GLY A 173 17.78 3.86 7.39
C GLY A 173 17.83 2.87 6.22
N GLY A 174 17.50 3.32 5.02
CA GLY A 174 17.42 2.52 3.81
C GLY A 174 16.22 1.60 3.76
N THR A 175 16.05 0.95 2.62
CA THR A 175 15.01 -0.05 2.37
C THR A 175 15.60 -1.44 2.43
N TRP A 176 14.90 -2.33 3.11
CA TRP A 176 15.33 -3.70 3.36
C TRP A 176 14.22 -4.68 3.07
N GLU A 177 14.59 -5.87 2.60
CA GLU A 177 13.68 -6.95 2.28
C GLU A 177 14.04 -8.22 3.05
N TRP A 178 13.03 -8.91 3.54
CA TRP A 178 13.10 -10.26 4.10
C TRP A 178 12.43 -11.25 3.15
N GLU A 179 13.12 -12.36 2.88
CA GLU A 179 12.51 -13.50 2.22
C GLU A 179 11.63 -14.25 3.21
N GLY A 180 10.39 -14.56 2.77
CA GLY A 180 9.38 -15.18 3.60
C GLY A 180 8.74 -14.23 4.62
N LEU A 181 7.47 -14.47 4.89
CA LEU A 181 6.66 -13.63 5.77
C LEU A 181 7.08 -13.71 7.25
N ALA A 182 7.78 -14.77 7.66
CA ALA A 182 8.25 -14.95 9.03
C ALA A 182 9.54 -14.15 9.35
N MET A 183 10.18 -13.58 8.32
CA MET A 183 11.44 -12.83 8.45
C MET A 183 12.53 -13.60 9.20
N ALA A 184 12.60 -14.91 8.99
CA ALA A 184 13.54 -15.79 9.71
C ALA A 184 15.01 -15.56 9.30
N GLU A 185 15.23 -15.06 8.09
CA GLU A 185 16.55 -14.80 7.54
C GLU A 185 16.97 -13.34 7.69
N ARG A 186 18.26 -13.08 7.48
CA ARG A 186 18.76 -11.71 7.47
C ARG A 186 18.21 -10.94 6.27
N PRO A 187 17.79 -9.68 6.45
CA PRO A 187 17.33 -8.88 5.34
C PRO A 187 18.46 -8.51 4.39
N VAL A 188 18.06 -8.27 3.14
CA VAL A 188 18.92 -7.70 2.11
C VAL A 188 18.55 -6.26 1.83
N ALA A 189 19.53 -5.42 1.54
CA ALA A 189 19.28 -4.04 1.14
C ALA A 189 18.64 -4.00 -0.24
N VAL A 190 17.64 -3.17 -0.38
CA VAL A 190 16.87 -2.99 -1.62
C VAL A 190 17.21 -1.63 -2.24
N ARG A 191 17.36 -1.61 -3.56
CA ARG A 191 17.63 -0.40 -4.34
C ARG A 191 16.81 -0.40 -5.63
N VAL A 192 16.39 0.78 -6.05
CA VAL A 192 15.87 0.97 -7.41
C VAL A 192 16.92 0.58 -8.43
N ARG A 193 16.48 0.22 -9.63
CA ARG A 193 17.40 -0.07 -10.73
C ARG A 193 18.15 1.21 -11.13
N GLU A 194 19.44 1.08 -11.33
CA GLU A 194 20.23 2.11 -11.99
C GLU A 194 19.86 2.20 -13.48
N ALA A 195 20.16 3.33 -14.11
CA ALA A 195 19.95 3.49 -15.54
C ALA A 195 20.63 2.36 -16.30
N GLY A 196 19.91 1.76 -17.22
CA GLY A 196 20.50 0.87 -18.23
C GLY A 196 21.38 1.63 -19.22
N GLY A 197 22.00 0.90 -20.16
CA GLY A 197 22.76 1.53 -21.25
C GLY A 197 21.88 2.45 -22.12
N ASP A 198 22.53 3.30 -22.90
CA ASP A 198 21.86 4.22 -23.83
C ASP A 198 20.85 3.47 -24.71
N GLY A 199 19.59 3.91 -24.66
CA GLY A 199 18.50 3.34 -25.48
C GLY A 199 17.73 2.18 -24.84
N GLU A 200 18.01 1.77 -23.60
CA GLU A 200 17.14 0.83 -22.89
C GLU A 200 15.81 1.51 -22.51
N PRO A 201 14.66 0.93 -22.91
CA PRO A 201 13.36 1.51 -22.61
C PRO A 201 13.04 1.37 -21.11
N LEU A 202 12.26 2.32 -20.59
CA LEU A 202 11.72 2.26 -19.21
C LEU A 202 10.78 1.06 -19.03
N ARG A 203 10.91 0.36 -17.92
CA ARG A 203 10.02 -0.74 -17.53
C ARG A 203 8.92 -0.21 -16.62
N ALA A 204 7.68 -0.18 -17.12
CA ALA A 204 6.53 0.30 -16.34
C ALA A 204 5.78 -0.85 -15.69
N CYS A 205 5.50 -0.70 -14.40
CA CYS A 205 4.51 -1.51 -13.71
C CYS A 205 3.14 -0.85 -13.80
N VAL A 206 2.16 -1.55 -14.33
CA VAL A 206 0.83 -1.02 -14.56
C VAL A 206 -0.23 -1.98 -14.07
N SER A 207 -1.38 -1.44 -13.62
CA SER A 207 -2.54 -2.27 -13.29
C SER A 207 -3.08 -2.98 -14.53
N PRO A 208 -3.39 -4.28 -14.48
CA PRO A 208 -3.97 -5.01 -15.61
C PRO A 208 -5.38 -4.52 -15.95
N ASP A 209 -6.10 -3.99 -14.98
CA ASP A 209 -7.49 -3.51 -15.12
C ASP A 209 -7.56 -2.01 -15.50
N LEU A 210 -6.51 -1.49 -16.16
CA LEU A 210 -6.52 -0.13 -16.68
C LEU A 210 -7.71 0.09 -17.61
N GLY A 211 -8.57 1.02 -17.25
CA GLY A 211 -9.65 1.47 -18.13
C GLY A 211 -9.10 2.06 -19.43
N PRO A 212 -9.94 2.15 -20.50
CA PRO A 212 -9.51 2.60 -21.83
C PRO A 212 -8.76 3.94 -21.82
N ARG A 213 -9.19 4.90 -21.01
CA ARG A 213 -8.52 6.22 -20.88
C ARG A 213 -7.12 6.10 -20.30
N SER A 214 -6.95 5.37 -19.20
CA SER A 214 -5.63 5.19 -18.58
C SER A 214 -4.70 4.37 -19.47
N ARG A 215 -5.24 3.42 -20.23
CA ARG A 215 -4.47 2.68 -21.24
C ARG A 215 -3.93 3.58 -22.35
N ALA A 216 -4.78 4.45 -22.94
CA ALA A 216 -4.34 5.39 -23.95
C ALA A 216 -3.28 6.38 -23.44
N ARG A 217 -3.40 6.82 -22.18
CA ARG A 217 -2.40 7.67 -21.51
C ARG A 217 -1.08 6.94 -21.29
N LEU A 218 -1.16 5.66 -20.89
CA LEU A 218 0.02 4.82 -20.76
C LEU A 218 0.70 4.60 -22.11
N GLU A 219 -0.06 4.34 -23.19
CA GLU A 219 0.47 4.21 -24.55
C GLU A 219 1.16 5.51 -24.98
N SER A 220 0.57 6.66 -24.71
CA SER A 220 1.18 7.98 -24.97
C SER A 220 2.45 8.22 -24.15
N LEU A 221 2.50 7.75 -22.91
CA LEU A 221 3.71 7.77 -22.08
C LEU A 221 4.76 6.79 -22.61
N ALA A 222 4.30 5.63 -23.10
CA ALA A 222 5.15 4.54 -23.56
C ALA A 222 5.80 4.80 -24.92
N ASP A 223 5.30 5.77 -25.69
CA ASP A 223 5.72 6.02 -27.06
C ASP A 223 7.22 6.34 -27.15
N GLY A 224 8.03 5.29 -27.31
CA GLY A 224 9.49 5.31 -27.34
C GLY A 224 10.23 5.37 -26.01
N LEU A 225 9.53 5.50 -24.87
CA LEU A 225 10.15 5.61 -23.54
C LEU A 225 9.99 4.37 -22.67
N VAL A 226 8.88 3.65 -22.80
CA VAL A 226 8.49 2.60 -21.86
C VAL A 226 8.24 1.27 -22.54
N ALA A 227 8.90 0.21 -22.08
CA ALA A 227 8.51 -1.16 -22.36
C ALA A 227 7.74 -1.74 -21.17
N ALA A 228 6.65 -2.45 -21.45
CA ALA A 228 5.93 -3.17 -20.37
C ALA A 228 6.82 -4.28 -19.82
N VAL A 229 6.95 -4.36 -18.50
CA VAL A 229 7.70 -5.43 -17.84
C VAL A 229 6.90 -6.74 -17.93
N PRO A 230 7.41 -7.78 -18.60
CA PRO A 230 6.65 -9.00 -18.86
C PRO A 230 6.17 -9.72 -17.58
N ALA A 231 6.96 -9.71 -16.51
CA ALA A 231 6.61 -10.31 -15.22
C ALA A 231 5.41 -9.60 -14.55
N LEU A 232 5.07 -8.40 -14.96
CA LEU A 232 3.98 -7.59 -14.44
C LEU A 232 2.70 -7.71 -15.27
N LYS A 233 2.74 -8.42 -16.40
CA LYS A 233 1.55 -8.83 -17.15
C LYS A 233 0.71 -9.89 -16.45
N THR A 234 1.22 -10.48 -15.39
CA THR A 234 0.46 -11.43 -14.58
C THR A 234 -0.45 -10.67 -13.64
N ALA A 235 -1.70 -10.69 -13.98
CA ALA A 235 -2.90 -10.51 -13.16
C ALA A 235 -2.72 -9.86 -11.77
N GLY A 236 -3.42 -8.74 -11.53
CA GLY A 236 -3.72 -8.30 -10.17
C GLY A 236 -2.65 -7.46 -9.48
N MET A 237 -2.05 -6.50 -10.18
CA MET A 237 -1.14 -5.50 -9.58
C MET A 237 -1.85 -4.19 -9.25
N GLU A 238 -3.05 -4.24 -8.75
CA GLU A 238 -3.76 -3.04 -8.29
C GLU A 238 -3.25 -2.53 -6.95
N SER A 239 -2.44 -3.31 -6.24
CA SER A 239 -1.92 -3.02 -4.90
C SER A 239 -0.62 -2.22 -4.93
N GLN A 240 -0.18 -1.76 -3.74
CA GLN A 240 1.13 -1.13 -3.51
C GLN A 240 2.32 -2.04 -3.87
N VAL A 241 2.09 -3.33 -4.14
CA VAL A 241 3.12 -4.24 -4.68
C VAL A 241 3.81 -3.61 -5.90
N LYS A 242 3.10 -2.86 -6.75
CA LYS A 242 3.72 -2.13 -7.89
C LYS A 242 4.81 -1.15 -7.46
N PHE A 243 4.66 -0.48 -6.32
CA PHE A 243 5.67 0.43 -5.78
C PHE A 243 6.83 -0.33 -5.13
N VAL A 244 6.51 -1.46 -4.48
CA VAL A 244 7.54 -2.39 -3.99
C VAL A 244 8.42 -2.89 -5.12
N LEU A 245 7.87 -3.20 -6.31
CA LEU A 245 8.64 -3.63 -7.47
C LEU A 245 9.55 -2.53 -8.01
N VAL A 246 9.13 -1.26 -7.95
CA VAL A 246 10.01 -0.12 -8.28
C VAL A 246 11.15 -0.03 -7.24
N ALA A 247 10.85 -0.07 -5.95
CA ALA A 247 11.86 -0.04 -4.91
C ALA A 247 12.90 -1.16 -5.06
N ARG A 248 12.47 -2.36 -5.49
CA ARG A 248 13.32 -3.55 -5.73
C ARG A 248 14.09 -3.52 -7.06
N GLY A 249 13.90 -2.48 -7.88
CA GLY A 249 14.52 -2.39 -9.19
C GLY A 249 13.99 -3.37 -10.23
N GLU A 250 12.84 -4.00 -9.99
CA GLU A 250 12.17 -4.88 -10.95
C GLU A 250 11.32 -4.10 -11.97
N ALA A 251 10.87 -2.91 -11.60
CA ALA A 251 10.28 -1.92 -12.48
C ALA A 251 11.03 -0.59 -12.34
N ASP A 252 10.93 0.26 -13.35
CA ASP A 252 11.54 1.60 -13.36
C ASP A 252 10.55 2.67 -12.96
N LEU A 253 9.26 2.43 -13.25
CA LEU A 253 8.16 3.31 -12.83
C LEU A 253 6.85 2.56 -12.64
N ALA A 254 5.98 3.16 -11.83
CA ALA A 254 4.56 2.85 -11.73
C ALA A 254 3.79 4.17 -11.71
N VAL A 255 2.63 4.21 -12.37
CA VAL A 255 1.82 5.43 -12.46
C VAL A 255 0.35 5.14 -12.17
N ARG A 256 -0.25 6.00 -11.37
CA ARG A 256 -1.69 6.15 -11.24
C ARG A 256 -2.08 7.50 -11.83
N PHE A 257 -2.75 7.46 -12.96
CA PHE A 257 -3.19 8.68 -13.63
C PHE A 257 -4.34 9.35 -12.89
N PRO A 258 -4.37 10.69 -12.83
CA PRO A 258 -5.50 11.41 -12.27
C PRO A 258 -6.75 11.19 -13.15
N VAL A 259 -7.92 11.08 -12.53
CA VAL A 259 -9.20 10.82 -13.22
C VAL A 259 -9.78 12.10 -13.84
N GLY A 260 -9.30 13.27 -13.44
CA GLY A 260 -9.64 14.56 -14.04
C GLY A 260 -10.61 15.40 -13.23
N ASP A 261 -11.16 14.87 -12.15
CA ASP A 261 -11.99 15.62 -11.19
C ASP A 261 -11.34 15.54 -9.81
N PRO A 262 -10.63 16.60 -9.35
CA PRO A 262 -9.95 16.59 -8.07
C PRO A 262 -10.87 16.43 -6.86
N THR A 263 -12.18 16.61 -7.04
CA THR A 263 -13.16 16.40 -5.97
C THR A 263 -13.56 14.93 -5.84
N ARG A 264 -13.40 14.14 -6.89
CA ARG A 264 -13.71 12.71 -6.96
C ARG A 264 -12.46 11.83 -6.94
N ASP A 265 -11.32 12.37 -7.33
CA ASP A 265 -10.03 11.67 -7.42
C ASP A 265 -9.29 11.84 -6.09
N ARG A 266 -9.81 11.18 -5.05
CA ARG A 266 -9.21 11.22 -3.72
C ARG A 266 -8.34 9.99 -3.52
N ASP A 267 -7.05 10.19 -3.69
CA ASP A 267 -6.04 9.23 -3.24
C ASP A 267 -5.98 9.22 -1.72
N MET A 268 -6.13 8.06 -1.10
CA MET A 268 -6.12 7.95 0.34
C MET A 268 -4.69 7.80 0.86
N ILE A 269 -4.41 8.30 2.06
CA ILE A 269 -3.05 8.30 2.60
C ILE A 269 -2.51 6.88 2.83
N TRP A 270 -3.36 5.91 3.13
CA TRP A 270 -2.95 4.53 3.36
C TRP A 270 -2.50 3.78 2.10
N ASP A 271 -2.91 4.24 0.91
CA ASP A 271 -2.47 3.69 -0.37
C ASP A 271 -1.02 4.03 -0.72
N TYR A 272 -0.41 5.02 -0.03
CA TYR A 272 0.89 5.57 -0.46
C TYR A 272 1.90 5.84 0.65
N ALA A 273 1.47 6.09 1.90
CA ALA A 273 2.38 6.55 2.95
C ALA A 273 3.56 5.59 3.18
N GLY A 274 3.30 4.28 3.22
CA GLY A 274 4.35 3.26 3.35
C GLY A 274 5.25 3.19 2.13
N ALA A 275 4.64 3.23 0.95
CA ALA A 275 5.34 3.14 -0.32
C ALA A 275 6.32 4.30 -0.54
N VAL A 276 5.94 5.54 -0.17
CA VAL A 276 6.83 6.72 -0.27
C VAL A 276 8.13 6.46 0.46
N THR A 277 8.08 6.02 1.72
CA THR A 277 9.29 5.76 2.49
C THR A 277 10.13 4.65 1.85
N MET A 278 9.51 3.53 1.42
CA MET A 278 10.22 2.42 0.81
C MET A 278 10.89 2.80 -0.51
N VAL A 279 10.24 3.56 -1.36
CA VAL A 279 10.78 3.97 -2.66
C VAL A 279 11.88 5.02 -2.50
N GLU A 280 11.68 6.05 -1.68
CA GLU A 280 12.67 7.11 -1.49
C GLU A 280 13.94 6.59 -0.82
N GLU A 281 13.83 5.72 0.17
CA GLU A 281 14.98 5.10 0.84
C GLU A 281 15.68 4.04 -0.02
N ALA A 282 15.02 3.54 -1.05
CA ALA A 282 15.65 2.70 -2.09
C ALA A 282 16.36 3.52 -3.18
N GLY A 283 16.27 4.86 -3.16
CA GLY A 283 16.89 5.76 -4.13
C GLY A 283 15.98 6.12 -5.32
N GLY A 284 14.67 5.92 -5.19
CA GLY A 284 13.67 6.38 -6.14
C GLY A 284 12.97 7.66 -5.71
N ARG A 285 11.91 8.02 -6.44
CA ARG A 285 11.02 9.14 -6.12
C ARG A 285 9.56 8.74 -6.21
N MET A 286 8.76 9.30 -5.31
CA MET A 286 7.31 9.16 -5.34
C MET A 286 6.66 10.54 -5.21
N THR A 287 6.00 10.99 -6.28
CA THR A 287 5.46 12.34 -6.42
C THR A 287 4.07 12.28 -7.04
N ASP A 288 3.39 13.41 -7.14
CA ASP A 288 2.28 13.49 -8.09
C ASP A 288 2.79 13.44 -9.54
N CYS A 289 1.90 13.29 -10.52
CA CYS A 289 2.27 13.21 -11.93
C CYS A 289 2.82 14.54 -12.50
N ARG A 290 2.82 15.62 -11.73
CA ARG A 290 3.43 16.92 -12.07
C ARG A 290 4.81 17.09 -11.42
N GLY A 291 5.26 16.09 -10.66
CA GLY A 291 6.52 16.13 -9.93
C GLY A 291 6.44 16.86 -8.58
N GLY A 292 5.23 17.23 -8.13
CA GLY A 292 5.01 17.81 -6.81
C GLY A 292 5.01 16.74 -5.70
N PRO A 293 5.37 17.10 -4.45
CA PRO A 293 5.37 16.16 -3.34
C PRO A 293 3.96 15.70 -2.97
N LEU A 294 3.81 14.43 -2.61
CA LEU A 294 2.59 13.93 -1.97
C LEU A 294 2.50 14.51 -0.56
N ARG A 295 1.33 15.03 -0.19
CA ARG A 295 1.14 15.76 1.08
C ARG A 295 0.31 14.94 2.05
N PHE A 296 0.97 14.48 3.11
CA PHE A 296 0.36 13.79 4.23
C PHE A 296 0.10 14.73 5.41
N GLY A 297 -0.72 14.31 6.38
CA GLY A 297 -1.00 15.11 7.59
C GLY A 297 -2.01 16.24 7.39
N ARG A 298 -2.84 16.17 6.35
CA ARG A 298 -3.92 17.13 6.08
C ARG A 298 -5.30 16.48 6.02
N GLY A 299 -5.41 15.28 6.50
CA GLY A 299 -6.62 14.47 6.47
C GLY A 299 -6.35 13.06 5.96
N ARG A 300 -7.42 12.30 5.79
CA ARG A 300 -7.39 10.91 5.32
C ARG A 300 -7.05 10.77 3.83
N ALA A 301 -7.20 11.84 3.06
CA ALA A 301 -6.85 11.89 1.63
C ALA A 301 -5.63 12.75 1.39
N ILE A 302 -4.87 12.41 0.34
CA ILE A 302 -3.78 13.26 -0.15
C ILE A 302 -4.38 14.49 -0.80
N ASP A 303 -4.03 15.67 -0.28
CA ASP A 303 -4.59 16.93 -0.71
C ASP A 303 -4.02 17.38 -2.07
N ARG A 304 -4.92 17.78 -2.99
CA ARG A 304 -4.59 18.39 -4.29
C ARG A 304 -3.58 17.62 -5.13
N ASN A 305 -3.74 16.32 -5.17
CA ASN A 305 -2.85 15.40 -5.86
C ASN A 305 -3.28 15.20 -7.32
N ALA A 306 -2.35 15.29 -8.25
CA ALA A 306 -2.58 15.05 -9.68
C ALA A 306 -2.17 13.63 -10.08
N GLY A 307 -2.78 12.60 -9.45
CA GLY A 307 -2.36 11.22 -9.60
C GLY A 307 -1.03 10.93 -8.88
N VAL A 308 -0.43 9.77 -9.11
CA VAL A 308 0.83 9.37 -8.47
C VAL A 308 1.80 8.82 -9.48
N LEU A 309 3.04 9.31 -9.45
CA LEU A 309 4.19 8.79 -10.18
C LEU A 309 5.22 8.27 -9.17
N CYS A 310 5.50 6.99 -9.25
CA CYS A 310 6.58 6.33 -8.54
C CYS A 310 7.63 5.90 -9.55
N ALA A 311 8.88 6.29 -9.38
CA ALA A 311 9.93 5.95 -10.35
C ALA A 311 11.31 5.86 -9.72
N ALA A 312 12.20 5.09 -10.35
CA ALA A 312 13.64 5.18 -10.13
C ALA A 312 14.12 6.62 -10.41
N GLU A 313 15.14 7.10 -9.69
CA GLU A 313 15.60 8.49 -9.77
C GLU A 313 15.89 8.94 -11.21
N TRP A 314 16.57 8.10 -11.99
CA TRP A 314 16.92 8.40 -13.37
C TRP A 314 15.70 8.44 -14.33
N ALA A 315 14.65 7.68 -14.02
CA ALA A 315 13.44 7.56 -14.81
C ALA A 315 12.41 8.66 -14.50
N TRP A 316 12.49 9.23 -13.28
CA TRP A 316 11.49 10.15 -12.76
C TRP A 316 11.35 11.42 -13.62
N ARG A 317 12.45 12.13 -13.89
CA ARG A 317 12.41 13.38 -14.65
C ARG A 317 11.87 13.17 -16.08
N PRO A 318 12.37 12.20 -16.88
CA PRO A 318 11.81 11.92 -18.19
C PRO A 318 10.32 11.58 -18.17
N ALA A 319 9.86 10.83 -17.15
CA ALA A 319 8.45 10.49 -17.01
C ALA A 319 7.57 11.72 -16.70
N VAL A 320 8.00 12.62 -15.80
CA VAL A 320 7.29 13.88 -15.49
C VAL A 320 7.19 14.77 -16.74
N GLU A 321 8.30 14.98 -17.45
CA GLU A 321 8.34 15.81 -18.65
C GLU A 321 7.43 15.24 -19.75
N ARG A 322 7.46 13.93 -19.93
CA ARG A 322 6.60 13.29 -20.94
C ARG A 322 5.12 13.34 -20.54
N LEU A 323 4.77 13.08 -19.29
CA LEU A 323 3.39 13.22 -18.77
C LEU A 323 2.87 14.64 -18.97
N ALA A 324 3.66 15.65 -18.64
CA ALA A 324 3.29 17.05 -18.84
C ALA A 324 3.03 17.39 -20.33
N ALA A 325 3.75 16.75 -21.25
CA ALA A 325 3.62 17.00 -22.69
C ALA A 325 2.42 16.28 -23.33
N VAL A 326 2.07 15.08 -22.85
CA VAL A 326 1.10 14.22 -23.54
C VAL A 326 -0.22 14.03 -22.83
N ASP A 327 -0.30 14.36 -21.53
CA ASP A 327 -1.48 14.11 -20.72
C ASP A 327 -2.41 15.33 -20.68
N PRO A 328 -3.59 15.29 -21.33
CA PRO A 328 -4.49 16.44 -21.41
C PRO A 328 -5.10 16.79 -20.06
N VAL A 329 -5.18 15.84 -19.13
CA VAL A 329 -5.71 16.11 -17.79
C VAL A 329 -4.70 16.91 -16.98
N LEU A 330 -3.40 16.56 -17.07
CA LEU A 330 -2.33 17.29 -16.39
C LEU A 330 -2.15 18.70 -16.97
N ALA A 331 -2.32 18.87 -18.28
CA ALA A 331 -2.27 20.19 -18.92
C ALA A 331 -3.38 21.14 -18.43
N GLY A 332 -4.54 20.61 -18.08
CA GLY A 332 -5.71 21.35 -17.57
C GLY A 332 -5.84 21.40 -16.05
N TRP A 333 -4.95 20.74 -15.31
CA TRP A 333 -5.07 20.61 -13.86
C TRP A 333 -4.87 21.93 -13.13
N ARG A 334 -5.90 22.35 -12.40
CA ARG A 334 -5.93 23.57 -11.59
C ARG A 334 -6.18 23.20 -10.12
N GLY A 335 -5.23 22.46 -9.52
CA GLY A 335 -5.31 22.05 -8.11
C GLY A 335 -4.98 23.18 -7.12
#